data_b9fe05672689722251514265462c3752
#
_entry.id   b9fe05672689722251514265462c3752
#
_cell.length_a   1.000
_cell.length_b   1.000
_cell.length_c   1.000
_cell.angle_alpha   90.00
_cell.angle_beta   90.00
_cell.angle_gamma   90.00
#
_symmetry.space_group_name_H-M   'P 1'
#
loop_
_entity.id
_entity.type
_entity.pdbx_description
1 polymer ?
#
loop_
_entity_poly.entity_id
_entity_poly.type
_entity_poly.pdbx_seq_one_letter_code
_entity_poly.pdbx_strand_id
1 'polypeptide(L)'
;MFKRPLCSLLVLSVLAGLVTRPAHADAAKGAQIARQWCANCHVIGGNPTGPVPQGPPSFQMLAHNGMSADQLRAFLSHPHGAMPNLALTRTEIDDLIGYIETLR
;
A
#
# COMPACT_ATOMS: atom_id res chain seq x y z
N MET A 1 71.80 -7.81 -6.25
CA MET A 1 70.57 -8.31 -5.54
C MET A 1 69.44 -7.40 -5.81
N PHE A 2 68.56 -7.81 -6.70
CA PHE A 2 67.34 -7.00 -7.00
C PHE A 2 66.24 -7.49 -6.16
N LYS A 3 65.80 -6.66 -5.18
CA LYS A 3 64.55 -6.89 -4.45
C LYS A 3 63.41 -6.40 -5.30
N ARG A 4 62.61 -7.31 -5.80
CA ARG A 4 61.35 -6.99 -6.44
C ARG A 4 60.32 -6.61 -5.38
N PRO A 5 59.68 -5.44 -5.46
CA PRO A 5 58.53 -5.18 -4.62
C PRO A 5 57.33 -5.97 -5.19
N LEU A 6 56.76 -6.84 -4.36
CA LEU A 6 55.48 -7.44 -4.61
C LEU A 6 54.42 -6.32 -4.56
N CYS A 7 53.92 -5.94 -5.74
CA CYS A 7 52.69 -5.18 -5.85
C CYS A 7 51.53 -6.08 -5.42
N SER A 8 51.14 -5.97 -4.18
CA SER A 8 49.86 -6.50 -3.74
C SER A 8 48.74 -5.67 -4.37
N LEU A 9 48.18 -6.19 -5.44
CA LEU A 9 46.91 -5.71 -5.99
C LEU A 9 45.81 -6.10 -5.02
N LEU A 10 45.44 -5.17 -4.13
CA LEU A 10 44.23 -5.21 -3.39
C LEU A 10 43.05 -4.96 -4.37
N VAL A 11 42.50 -6.05 -4.86
CA VAL A 11 41.22 -6.02 -5.57
C VAL A 11 40.18 -5.73 -4.52
N LEU A 12 39.79 -4.45 -4.41
CA LEU A 12 38.61 -4.03 -3.64
C LEU A 12 37.42 -4.49 -4.43
N SER A 13 36.88 -5.65 -4.11
CA SER A 13 35.59 -6.11 -4.57
C SER A 13 34.51 -5.23 -3.89
N VAL A 14 34.10 -4.19 -4.59
CA VAL A 14 32.90 -3.43 -4.21
C VAL A 14 31.70 -4.35 -4.50
N LEU A 15 31.30 -5.11 -3.49
CA LEU A 15 29.97 -5.71 -3.48
C LEU A 15 28.97 -4.55 -3.39
N ALA A 16 28.49 -4.11 -4.56
CA ALA A 16 27.29 -3.28 -4.61
C ALA A 16 26.12 -4.14 -4.13
N GLY A 17 25.89 -4.09 -2.83
CA GLY A 17 24.70 -4.69 -2.24
C GLY A 17 23.49 -4.06 -2.90
N LEU A 18 22.78 -4.81 -3.72
CA LEU A 18 21.44 -4.47 -4.16
C LEU A 18 20.59 -4.38 -2.90
N VAL A 19 20.43 -3.18 -2.36
CA VAL A 19 19.45 -2.92 -1.31
C VAL A 19 18.09 -2.99 -2.00
N THR A 20 17.51 -4.18 -2.02
CA THR A 20 16.11 -4.35 -2.39
C THR A 20 15.27 -3.66 -1.33
N ARG A 21 14.82 -2.46 -1.63
CA ARG A 21 13.81 -1.80 -0.78
C ARG A 21 12.55 -2.65 -0.83
N PRO A 22 11.95 -3.05 0.32
CA PRO A 22 10.64 -3.64 0.30
C PRO A 22 9.68 -2.68 -0.39
N ALA A 23 8.86 -3.20 -1.32
CA ALA A 23 7.83 -2.41 -1.97
C ALA A 23 6.85 -1.91 -0.90
N HIS A 24 6.92 -0.62 -0.56
CA HIS A 24 5.95 0.00 0.33
C HIS A 24 4.69 0.33 -0.45
N ALA A 25 3.52 0.05 0.16
CA ALA A 25 2.25 0.52 -0.35
C ALA A 25 2.26 2.05 -0.50
N ASP A 26 1.77 2.53 -1.64
CA ASP A 26 1.69 3.95 -1.94
C ASP A 26 0.32 4.50 -1.51
N ALA A 27 0.26 5.12 -0.33
CA ALA A 27 -0.98 5.68 0.22
C ALA A 27 -1.57 6.79 -0.66
N ALA A 28 -0.75 7.57 -1.37
CA ALA A 28 -1.24 8.60 -2.28
C ALA A 28 -1.96 8.00 -3.49
N LYS A 29 -1.43 6.92 -4.06
CA LYS A 29 -2.11 6.16 -5.11
C LYS A 29 -3.37 5.49 -4.58
N GLY A 30 -3.33 4.95 -3.37
CA GLY A 30 -4.50 4.40 -2.69
C GLY A 30 -5.61 5.42 -2.52
N ALA A 31 -5.29 6.66 -2.16
CA ALA A 31 -6.24 7.76 -2.08
C ALA A 31 -6.86 8.10 -3.44
N GLN A 32 -6.09 8.04 -4.53
CA GLN A 32 -6.61 8.24 -5.88
C GLN A 32 -7.60 7.14 -6.28
N ILE A 33 -7.26 5.89 -6.01
CA ILE A 33 -8.15 4.74 -6.25
C ILE A 33 -9.44 4.90 -5.47
N ALA A 34 -9.35 5.28 -4.20
CA ALA A 34 -10.52 5.52 -3.35
C ALA A 34 -11.44 6.61 -3.91
N ARG A 35 -10.88 7.74 -4.35
CA ARG A 35 -11.66 8.81 -4.96
C ARG A 35 -12.33 8.39 -6.26
N GLN A 36 -11.66 7.59 -7.06
CA GLN A 36 -12.15 7.18 -8.36
C GLN A 36 -13.23 6.10 -8.28
N TRP A 37 -13.07 5.13 -7.38
CA TRP A 37 -13.89 3.92 -7.38
C TRP A 37 -14.72 3.68 -6.13
N CYS A 38 -14.38 4.29 -5.01
CA CYS A 38 -15.01 3.99 -3.72
C CYS A 38 -15.90 5.12 -3.21
N ALA A 39 -15.62 6.36 -3.60
CA ALA A 39 -16.27 7.55 -3.05
C ALA A 39 -17.76 7.66 -3.37
N ASN A 40 -18.26 6.95 -4.38
CA ASN A 40 -19.71 6.94 -4.69
C ASN A 40 -20.54 6.28 -3.59
N CYS A 41 -19.94 5.36 -2.82
CA CYS A 41 -20.66 4.59 -1.80
C CYS A 41 -20.04 4.74 -0.41
N HIS A 42 -18.76 4.98 -0.31
CA HIS A 42 -18.04 5.12 0.96
C HIS A 42 -17.61 6.56 1.22
N VAL A 43 -17.62 6.94 2.49
CA VAL A 43 -16.86 8.12 2.94
C VAL A 43 -15.40 7.71 3.02
N ILE A 44 -14.57 8.30 2.17
CA ILE A 44 -13.19 7.88 2.01
C ILE A 44 -12.19 8.72 2.78
N GLY A 45 -12.59 9.91 3.26
CA GLY A 45 -11.74 10.80 4.06
C GLY A 45 -11.98 10.67 5.55
N GLY A 46 -11.13 11.33 6.35
CA GLY A 46 -11.21 11.29 7.81
C GLY A 46 -12.36 12.10 8.41
N ASN A 47 -12.71 13.25 7.81
CA ASN A 47 -13.73 14.17 8.29
C ASN A 47 -14.68 14.56 7.17
N PRO A 48 -15.83 13.91 7.04
CA PRO A 48 -16.81 14.28 6.02
C PRO A 48 -17.42 15.65 6.34
N THR A 49 -17.52 16.50 5.29
CA THR A 49 -18.09 17.85 5.39
C THR A 49 -19.46 17.92 4.72
N GLY A 50 -20.35 17.04 5.02
CA GLY A 50 -21.67 17.00 4.40
C GLY A 50 -22.47 15.78 4.80
N PRO A 51 -23.61 15.52 4.13
CA PRO A 51 -24.39 14.33 4.39
C PRO A 51 -23.54 13.07 4.20
N VAL A 52 -23.55 12.20 5.20
CA VAL A 52 -22.83 10.93 5.17
C VAL A 52 -23.73 9.88 4.53
N PRO A 53 -23.28 9.15 3.49
CA PRO A 53 -24.04 8.04 2.93
C PRO A 53 -24.41 7.02 4.01
N GLN A 54 -25.66 6.58 4.02
CA GLN A 54 -26.09 5.50 4.90
C GLN A 54 -25.73 4.16 4.27
N GLY A 55 -25.18 3.23 5.03
CA GLY A 55 -24.95 1.85 4.63
C GLY A 55 -23.50 1.42 4.66
N PRO A 56 -22.68 1.60 3.61
CA PRO A 56 -21.29 1.15 3.64
C PRO A 56 -20.45 1.84 4.72
N PRO A 57 -19.55 1.13 5.41
CA PRO A 57 -18.70 1.74 6.44
C PRO A 57 -17.76 2.78 5.81
N SER A 58 -17.46 3.85 6.55
CA SER A 58 -16.43 4.79 6.15
C SER A 58 -15.05 4.12 6.23
N PHE A 59 -14.10 4.62 5.48
CA PHE A 59 -12.72 4.13 5.54
C PHE A 59 -12.09 4.38 6.91
N GLN A 60 -12.45 5.47 7.57
CA GLN A 60 -12.01 5.73 8.93
C GLN A 60 -12.57 4.68 9.91
N MET A 61 -13.81 4.28 9.75
CA MET A 61 -14.42 3.21 10.55
C MET A 61 -13.71 1.87 10.32
N LEU A 62 -13.40 1.53 9.07
CA LEU A 62 -12.63 0.33 8.74
C LEU A 62 -11.24 0.35 9.39
N ALA A 63 -10.57 1.49 9.37
CA ALA A 63 -9.27 1.66 9.99
C ALA A 63 -9.31 1.49 11.52
N HIS A 64 -10.35 2.00 12.16
CA HIS A 64 -10.49 1.96 13.63
C HIS A 64 -11.05 0.65 14.18
N ASN A 65 -11.88 -0.06 13.40
CA ASN A 65 -12.57 -1.27 13.86
C ASN A 65 -11.70 -2.53 13.82
N GLY A 66 -10.42 -2.39 13.60
CA GLY A 66 -9.48 -3.50 13.78
C GLY A 66 -9.42 -4.50 12.63
N MET A 67 -9.96 -4.19 11.44
CA MET A 67 -9.67 -5.02 10.27
C MET A 67 -8.17 -4.99 9.97
N SER A 68 -7.56 -6.17 9.92
CA SER A 68 -6.16 -6.29 9.55
C SER A 68 -5.95 -6.04 8.06
N ALA A 69 -4.72 -5.73 7.66
CA ALA A 69 -4.35 -5.60 6.25
C ALA A 69 -4.67 -6.89 5.46
N ASP A 70 -4.47 -8.05 6.05
CA ASP A 70 -4.78 -9.34 5.42
C ASP A 70 -6.27 -9.56 5.23
N GLN A 71 -7.08 -9.15 6.21
CA GLN A 71 -8.54 -9.20 6.10
C GLN A 71 -9.05 -8.26 5.01
N LEU A 72 -8.53 -7.04 4.96
CA LEU A 72 -8.86 -6.08 3.90
C LEU A 72 -8.44 -6.60 2.52
N ARG A 73 -7.26 -7.19 2.42
CA ARG A 73 -6.76 -7.77 1.17
C ARG A 73 -7.65 -8.92 0.69
N ALA A 74 -8.03 -9.82 1.57
CA ALA A 74 -8.93 -10.93 1.24
C ALA A 74 -10.29 -10.41 0.78
N PHE A 75 -10.85 -9.43 1.47
CA PHE A 75 -12.13 -8.85 1.15
C PHE A 75 -12.12 -8.13 -0.21
N LEU A 76 -11.10 -7.33 -0.49
CA LEU A 76 -10.98 -6.58 -1.74
C LEU A 76 -10.63 -7.45 -2.95
N SER A 77 -10.09 -8.64 -2.71
CA SER A 77 -9.72 -9.58 -3.77
C SER A 77 -10.88 -10.41 -4.27
N HIS A 78 -12.00 -10.45 -3.57
CA HIS A 78 -13.16 -11.26 -3.90
C HIS A 78 -14.42 -10.41 -3.96
N PRO A 79 -15.27 -10.60 -4.99
CA PRO A 79 -16.58 -9.93 -5.05
C PRO A 79 -17.43 -10.31 -3.84
N HIS A 80 -18.10 -9.33 -3.25
CA HIS A 80 -18.97 -9.58 -2.10
C HIS A 80 -20.14 -8.62 -2.06
N GLY A 81 -21.33 -9.15 -1.84
CA GLY A 81 -22.55 -8.38 -1.64
C GLY A 81 -22.81 -7.36 -2.75
N ALA A 82 -23.25 -6.17 -2.35
CA ALA A 82 -23.58 -5.07 -3.26
C ALA A 82 -22.33 -4.33 -3.79
N MET A 83 -21.16 -4.54 -3.20
CA MET A 83 -19.92 -3.93 -3.67
C MET A 83 -19.46 -4.58 -4.97
N PRO A 84 -19.28 -3.81 -6.06
CA PRO A 84 -18.83 -4.40 -7.32
C PRO A 84 -17.41 -4.93 -7.26
N ASN A 85 -17.10 -5.93 -8.09
CA ASN A 85 -15.74 -6.35 -8.32
C ASN A 85 -15.05 -5.33 -9.23
N LEU A 86 -14.13 -4.56 -8.69
CA LEU A 86 -13.38 -3.54 -9.43
C LEU A 86 -12.17 -4.12 -10.18
N ALA A 87 -11.91 -5.41 -10.03
CA ALA A 87 -10.78 -6.09 -10.64
C ALA A 87 -9.42 -5.37 -10.36
N LEU A 88 -9.25 -4.89 -9.13
CA LEU A 88 -8.01 -4.24 -8.71
C LEU A 88 -6.84 -5.22 -8.73
N THR A 89 -5.69 -4.75 -9.17
CA THR A 89 -4.46 -5.51 -9.06
C THR A 89 -4.04 -5.64 -7.61
N ARG A 90 -3.16 -6.57 -7.31
CA ARG A 90 -2.62 -6.74 -5.96
C ARG A 90 -1.93 -5.47 -5.45
N THR A 91 -1.17 -4.80 -6.32
CA THR A 91 -0.51 -3.54 -5.97
C THR A 91 -1.52 -2.44 -5.66
N GLU A 92 -2.57 -2.33 -6.45
CA GLU A 92 -3.65 -1.36 -6.19
C GLU A 92 -4.38 -1.64 -4.88
N ILE A 93 -4.62 -2.89 -4.56
CA ILE A 93 -5.19 -3.30 -3.27
C ILE A 93 -4.26 -2.91 -2.12
N ASP A 94 -2.98 -3.18 -2.24
CA ASP A 94 -2.00 -2.83 -1.21
C ASP A 94 -1.89 -1.31 -1.03
N ASP A 95 -1.92 -0.53 -2.11
CA ASP A 95 -1.94 0.93 -2.07
C ASP A 95 -3.20 1.45 -1.38
N LEU A 96 -4.36 0.87 -1.69
CA LEU A 96 -5.63 1.23 -1.07
C LEU A 96 -5.63 0.94 0.44
N ILE A 97 -5.11 -0.22 0.83
CA ILE A 97 -4.95 -0.58 2.25
C ILE A 97 -4.01 0.40 2.94
N GLY A 98 -2.89 0.75 2.30
CA GLY A 98 -1.97 1.76 2.82
C GLY A 98 -2.65 3.09 3.07
N TYR A 99 -3.54 3.52 2.19
CA TYR A 99 -4.34 4.72 2.40
C TYR A 99 -5.32 4.58 3.57
N ILE A 100 -6.08 3.48 3.65
CA ILE A 100 -7.01 3.24 4.76
C ILE A 100 -6.27 3.29 6.11
N GLU A 101 -5.10 2.71 6.18
CA GLU A 101 -4.31 2.71 7.42
C GLU A 101 -3.84 4.10 7.85
N THR A 102 -3.75 5.06 6.95
CA THR A 102 -3.45 6.46 7.31
C THR A 102 -4.60 7.12 8.09
N LEU A 103 -5.77 6.54 8.09
CA LEU A 103 -6.98 7.10 8.73
C LEU A 103 -7.19 6.58 10.17
N ARG A 104 -6.25 5.81 10.71
CA ARG A 104 -6.26 5.34 12.10
C ARG A 104 -6.16 6.48 13.11
#